data_2e99303c038c9c6d32962785dc9e1922
#
_entry.id   2e99303c038c9c6d32962785dc9e1922
#
_cell.length_a   1.000
_cell.length_b   1.000
_cell.length_c   1.000
_cell.angle_alpha   90.00
_cell.angle_beta   90.00
_cell.angle_gamma   90.00
#
_symmetry.space_group_name_H-M   'P 1'
#
loop_
_entity.id
_entity.type
_entity.pdbx_description
1 polymer ?
#
loop_
_entity_poly.entity_id
_entity_poly.type
_entity_poly.pdbx_seq_one_letter_code
_entity_poly.pdbx_strand_id
1 'polypeptide(L)'
;MKKIVWLNKSNGQLCVTIPKDSGIKESDVVTVEKEKIKTIVYSLVTGDLFHYGHLKMLQVANKLGDLHICGVLTDEAIKSYKEPPIAGFKERKSIISSLRCVDMVMTQEQRDPTENLEKIHEQFENAKLIFVIGSNWKKVPGAQYIREIKGEIIQPPFYERLSTENIVNKIFRIYKRKVNEEKLKVI
;
A
#
# COMPACT_ATOMS: atom_id res chain seq x y z
N MET A 1 -5.98 18.10 9.33
CA MET A 1 -5.59 16.67 9.38
C MET A 1 -6.81 15.84 9.01
N LYS A 2 -6.75 15.03 7.96
CA LYS A 2 -7.85 14.13 7.59
C LYS A 2 -7.81 12.89 8.45
N LYS A 3 -8.95 12.44 8.97
CA LYS A 3 -9.11 11.22 9.75
C LYS A 3 -10.37 10.48 9.34
N ILE A 4 -10.29 9.17 9.37
CA ILE A 4 -11.42 8.30 9.05
C ILE A 4 -12.17 8.00 10.34
N VAL A 5 -13.50 8.12 10.27
CA VAL A 5 -14.38 7.72 11.35
C VAL A 5 -14.54 6.21 11.32
N TRP A 6 -14.41 5.56 12.45
CA TRP A 6 -14.64 4.14 12.60
C TRP A 6 -15.72 3.83 13.65
N LEU A 7 -16.39 2.70 13.47
CA LEU A 7 -17.42 2.25 14.39
C LEU A 7 -16.80 1.40 15.51
N ASN A 8 -16.94 1.83 16.74
CA ASN A 8 -16.65 0.99 17.89
C ASN A 8 -17.77 -0.05 18.06
N LYS A 9 -17.49 -1.30 17.67
CA LYS A 9 -18.47 -2.39 17.67
C LYS A 9 -18.96 -2.79 19.06
N SER A 10 -18.25 -2.43 20.14
CA SER A 10 -18.63 -2.77 21.51
C SER A 10 -19.74 -1.87 22.06
N ASN A 11 -19.82 -0.61 21.61
CA ASN A 11 -20.78 0.36 22.11
C ASN A 11 -21.55 1.14 21.03
N GLY A 12 -21.31 0.83 19.74
CA GLY A 12 -21.98 1.48 18.61
C GLY A 12 -21.58 2.93 18.35
N GLN A 13 -20.55 3.45 19.01
CA GLN A 13 -20.11 4.84 18.82
C GLN A 13 -19.21 5.00 17.59
N LEU A 14 -19.38 6.11 16.90
CA LEU A 14 -18.46 6.56 15.86
C LEU A 14 -17.27 7.26 16.52
N CYS A 15 -16.06 6.81 16.20
CA CYS A 15 -14.82 7.28 16.81
C CYS A 15 -13.86 7.84 15.77
N VAL A 16 -13.06 8.83 16.19
CA VAL A 16 -11.94 9.37 15.42
C VAL A 16 -10.70 9.29 16.31
N THR A 17 -9.62 8.71 15.77
CA THR A 17 -8.35 8.67 16.48
C THR A 17 -7.56 9.95 16.20
N ILE A 18 -7.23 10.69 17.25
CA ILE A 18 -6.41 11.90 17.20
C ILE A 18 -5.00 11.53 17.73
N PRO A 19 -3.91 11.72 16.95
CA PRO A 19 -2.57 11.45 17.42
C PRO A 19 -2.18 12.38 18.59
N LYS A 20 -1.39 11.86 19.53
CA LYS A 20 -0.88 12.64 20.67
C LYS A 20 -0.05 13.87 20.28
N ASP A 21 0.62 13.80 19.13
CA ASP A 21 1.43 14.89 18.57
C ASP A 21 0.64 15.92 17.75
N SER A 22 -0.70 15.81 17.75
CA SER A 22 -1.59 16.74 17.05
C SER A 22 -1.67 18.14 17.66
N GLY A 23 -1.15 18.31 18.87
CA GLY A 23 -1.28 19.54 19.66
C GLY A 23 -2.63 19.69 20.36
N ILE A 24 -3.60 18.77 20.12
CA ILE A 24 -4.90 18.75 20.79
C ILE A 24 -4.75 18.11 22.16
N LYS A 25 -5.26 18.77 23.19
CA LYS A 25 -5.18 18.36 24.60
C LYS A 25 -6.54 17.88 25.10
N GLU A 26 -6.51 17.22 26.25
CA GLU A 26 -7.72 16.92 27.01
C GLU A 26 -8.53 18.20 27.29
N SER A 27 -9.84 18.14 27.13
CA SER A 27 -10.77 19.26 27.23
C SER A 27 -10.76 20.28 26.08
N ASP A 28 -9.92 20.14 25.07
CA ASP A 28 -10.05 20.98 23.89
C ASP A 28 -11.33 20.64 23.10
N VAL A 29 -12.04 21.69 22.67
CA VAL A 29 -13.19 21.56 21.78
C VAL A 29 -12.71 21.53 20.34
N VAL A 30 -13.05 20.48 19.61
CA VAL A 30 -12.71 20.33 18.19
C VAL A 30 -13.98 20.20 17.36
N THR A 31 -13.98 20.85 16.19
CA THR A 31 -15.06 20.68 15.21
C THR A 31 -14.69 19.55 14.25
N VAL A 32 -15.62 18.62 14.08
CA VAL A 32 -15.49 17.53 13.10
C VAL A 32 -16.44 17.81 11.95
N GLU A 33 -15.89 18.11 10.78
CA GLU A 33 -16.66 18.34 9.56
C GLU A 33 -16.55 17.14 8.62
N LYS A 34 -17.68 16.76 7.99
CA LYS A 34 -17.71 15.71 6.98
C LYS A 34 -17.21 16.29 5.65
N GLU A 35 -16.02 15.88 5.23
CA GLU A 35 -15.52 16.20 3.88
C GLU A 35 -16.09 15.19 2.86
N LYS A 36 -16.57 15.69 1.73
CA LYS A 36 -17.02 14.82 0.63
C LYS A 36 -15.82 14.31 -0.13
N ILE A 37 -15.56 13.01 -0.05
CA ILE A 37 -14.54 12.33 -0.85
C ILE A 37 -15.03 12.31 -2.32
N LYS A 38 -14.25 12.91 -3.21
CA LYS A 38 -14.55 12.98 -4.66
C LYS A 38 -13.70 12.01 -5.47
N THR A 39 -12.50 11.72 -4.98
CA THR A 39 -11.55 10.86 -5.67
C THR A 39 -10.89 9.91 -4.68
N ILE A 40 -11.00 8.63 -4.95
CA ILE A 40 -10.32 7.57 -4.20
C ILE A 40 -9.22 6.99 -5.05
N VAL A 41 -8.09 6.78 -4.44
CA VAL A 41 -6.96 6.11 -5.06
C VAL A 41 -6.78 4.75 -4.41
N TYR A 42 -6.84 3.70 -5.19
CA TYR A 42 -6.45 2.37 -4.77
C TYR A 42 -5.07 2.05 -5.34
N SER A 43 -4.13 1.66 -4.49
CA SER A 43 -2.83 1.13 -4.91
C SER A 43 -2.65 -0.29 -4.46
N LEU A 44 -1.81 -1.06 -5.17
CA LEU A 44 -1.54 -2.46 -4.87
C LEU A 44 -0.05 -2.68 -4.70
N VAL A 45 0.34 -3.31 -3.58
CA VAL A 45 1.74 -3.63 -3.29
C VAL A 45 1.90 -5.04 -2.69
N THR A 46 3.03 -5.66 -2.99
CA THR A 46 3.54 -6.77 -2.20
C THR A 46 4.10 -6.27 -0.86
N GLY A 47 4.89 -5.20 -0.91
CA GLY A 47 5.52 -4.57 0.25
C GLY A 47 6.68 -5.36 0.85
N ASP A 48 7.13 -6.45 0.19
CA ASP A 48 8.27 -7.24 0.65
C ASP A 48 9.58 -6.49 0.42
N LEU A 49 10.51 -6.60 1.39
CA LEU A 49 11.75 -5.79 1.39
C LEU A 49 11.45 -4.32 1.06
N PHE A 50 10.52 -3.73 1.79
CA PHE A 50 10.04 -2.38 1.52
C PHE A 50 11.18 -1.39 1.30
N HIS A 51 11.16 -0.68 0.17
CA HIS A 51 12.23 0.20 -0.24
C HIS A 51 11.70 1.51 -0.83
N TYR A 52 12.61 2.43 -1.13
CA TYR A 52 12.28 3.77 -1.64
C TYR A 52 11.42 3.76 -2.92
N GLY A 53 11.59 2.78 -3.80
CA GLY A 53 10.75 2.63 -5.00
C GLY A 53 9.27 2.41 -4.65
N HIS A 54 8.97 1.57 -3.66
CA HIS A 54 7.62 1.38 -3.15
C HIS A 54 7.08 2.69 -2.55
N LEU A 55 7.89 3.37 -1.70
CA LEU A 55 7.49 4.63 -1.08
C LEU A 55 7.15 5.70 -2.12
N LYS A 56 7.96 5.86 -3.17
CA LYS A 56 7.69 6.82 -4.24
C LYS A 56 6.37 6.57 -4.94
N MET A 57 6.07 5.31 -5.27
CA MET A 57 4.79 4.95 -5.90
C MET A 57 3.61 5.30 -5.00
N LEU A 58 3.68 4.97 -3.70
CA LEU A 58 2.63 5.27 -2.74
C LEU A 58 2.47 6.78 -2.51
N GLN A 59 3.57 7.55 -2.53
CA GLN A 59 3.52 9.01 -2.45
C GLN A 59 2.88 9.64 -3.69
N VAL A 60 3.10 9.07 -4.88
CA VAL A 60 2.39 9.49 -6.09
C VAL A 60 0.91 9.18 -5.97
N ALA A 61 0.56 7.96 -5.56
CA ALA A 61 -0.83 7.55 -5.34
C ALA A 61 -1.56 8.52 -4.39
N ASN A 62 -0.96 8.86 -3.25
CA ASN A 62 -1.56 9.76 -2.26
C ASN A 62 -1.89 11.17 -2.82
N LYS A 63 -1.14 11.65 -3.81
CA LYS A 63 -1.34 12.98 -4.41
C LYS A 63 -2.46 13.03 -5.45
N LEU A 64 -2.98 11.89 -5.86
CA LEU A 64 -3.95 11.79 -6.95
C LEU A 64 -5.40 11.85 -6.49
N GLY A 65 -5.66 11.77 -5.19
CA GLY A 65 -7.02 11.80 -4.67
C GLY A 65 -7.14 12.26 -3.23
N ASP A 66 -8.38 12.23 -2.75
CA ASP A 66 -8.75 12.67 -1.41
C ASP A 66 -8.51 11.59 -0.37
N LEU A 67 -8.58 10.30 -0.77
CA LEU A 67 -8.39 9.12 0.06
C LEU A 67 -7.52 8.10 -0.66
N HIS A 68 -6.40 7.71 -0.05
CA HIS A 68 -5.51 6.68 -0.57
C HIS A 68 -5.66 5.38 0.21
N ILE A 69 -6.18 4.35 -0.46
CA ILE A 69 -6.32 2.98 0.06
C ILE A 69 -5.23 2.11 -0.56
N CYS A 70 -4.43 1.42 0.26
CA CYS A 70 -3.39 0.53 -0.21
C CYS A 70 -3.77 -0.93 0.03
N GLY A 71 -3.91 -1.72 -1.02
CA GLY A 71 -4.02 -3.17 -0.97
C GLY A 71 -2.65 -3.81 -0.71
N VAL A 72 -2.55 -4.62 0.35
CA VAL A 72 -1.36 -5.42 0.64
C VAL A 72 -1.68 -6.88 0.36
N LEU A 73 -0.94 -7.49 -0.57
CA LEU A 73 -1.11 -8.88 -0.96
C LEU A 73 -0.81 -9.83 0.21
N THR A 74 -1.68 -10.83 0.40
CA THR A 74 -1.42 -11.94 1.33
C THR A 74 -0.24 -12.78 0.86
N ASP A 75 0.30 -13.63 1.73
CA ASP A 75 1.40 -14.53 1.36
C ASP A 75 0.93 -15.55 0.32
N GLU A 76 -0.31 -16.00 0.40
CA GLU A 76 -0.97 -16.91 -0.54
C GLU A 76 -1.14 -16.24 -1.91
N ALA A 77 -1.61 -15.00 -1.92
CA ALA A 77 -1.76 -14.23 -3.16
C ALA A 77 -0.40 -14.04 -3.87
N ILE A 78 0.67 -13.83 -3.12
CA ILE A 78 2.02 -13.69 -3.67
C ILE A 78 2.51 -15.02 -4.24
N LYS A 79 2.38 -16.13 -3.49
CA LYS A 79 2.80 -17.47 -3.91
C LYS A 79 2.10 -17.95 -5.19
N SER A 80 0.95 -17.41 -5.52
CA SER A 80 0.22 -17.76 -6.74
C SER A 80 0.94 -17.36 -8.04
N TYR A 81 1.94 -16.46 -7.98
CA TYR A 81 2.60 -15.96 -9.19
C TYR A 81 4.12 -15.69 -9.06
N LYS A 82 4.67 -15.81 -7.86
CA LYS A 82 6.12 -15.68 -7.61
C LYS A 82 6.53 -16.39 -6.32
N GLU A 83 7.83 -16.36 -6.01
CA GLU A 83 8.38 -16.91 -4.78
C GLU A 83 7.76 -16.30 -3.51
N PRO A 84 7.69 -17.06 -2.42
CA PRO A 84 7.21 -16.57 -1.12
C PRO A 84 7.92 -15.30 -0.69
N PRO A 85 7.21 -14.35 -0.04
CA PRO A 85 7.85 -13.17 0.49
C PRO A 85 8.76 -13.51 1.68
N ILE A 86 9.79 -12.68 1.90
CA ILE A 86 10.70 -12.79 3.04
C ILE A 86 10.00 -12.34 4.33
N ALA A 87 9.32 -11.19 4.28
CA ALA A 87 8.52 -10.70 5.40
C ALA A 87 7.09 -11.22 5.31
N GLY A 88 6.55 -11.72 6.40
CA GLY A 88 5.18 -12.23 6.49
C GLY A 88 4.13 -11.11 6.31
N PHE A 89 2.91 -11.52 5.95
CA PHE A 89 1.81 -10.59 5.66
C PHE A 89 1.60 -9.54 6.77
N LYS A 90 1.59 -9.95 8.04
CA LYS A 90 1.37 -9.04 9.18
C LYS A 90 2.45 -7.96 9.27
N GLU A 91 3.70 -8.32 9.05
CA GLU A 91 4.85 -7.42 9.07
C GLU A 91 4.75 -6.40 7.92
N ARG A 92 4.51 -6.86 6.71
CA ARG A 92 4.34 -6.04 5.51
C ARG A 92 3.18 -5.06 5.65
N LYS A 93 2.02 -5.55 6.12
CA LYS A 93 0.84 -4.73 6.39
C LYS A 93 1.11 -3.67 7.45
N SER A 94 1.83 -4.02 8.52
CA SER A 94 2.19 -3.09 9.60
C SER A 94 3.06 -1.94 9.09
N ILE A 95 4.07 -2.23 8.27
CA ILE A 95 4.92 -1.21 7.65
C ILE A 95 4.08 -0.26 6.77
N ILE A 96 3.26 -0.81 5.87
CA ILE A 96 2.44 -0.01 4.96
C ILE A 96 1.45 0.88 5.73
N SER A 97 0.80 0.35 6.76
CA SER A 97 -0.16 1.10 7.56
C SER A 97 0.44 2.24 8.40
N SER A 98 1.76 2.21 8.62
CA SER A 98 2.48 3.28 9.33
C SER A 98 2.90 4.45 8.44
N LEU A 99 2.72 4.33 7.12
CA LEU A 99 3.13 5.36 6.16
C LEU A 99 2.14 6.52 6.14
N ARG A 100 2.65 7.75 6.25
CA ARG A 100 1.83 8.98 6.19
C ARG A 100 1.10 9.21 4.86
N CYS A 101 1.55 8.56 3.79
CA CYS A 101 0.94 8.64 2.47
C CYS A 101 -0.09 7.54 2.20
N VAL A 102 -0.49 6.78 3.22
CA VAL A 102 -1.52 5.75 3.13
C VAL A 102 -2.57 6.05 4.20
N ASP A 103 -3.80 6.29 3.77
CA ASP A 103 -4.91 6.60 4.69
C ASP A 103 -5.56 5.33 5.23
N MET A 104 -5.69 4.30 4.38
CA MET A 104 -6.25 2.99 4.74
C MET A 104 -5.47 1.85 4.12
N VAL A 105 -5.44 0.70 4.81
CA VAL A 105 -4.87 -0.53 4.26
C VAL A 105 -5.95 -1.59 4.16
N MET A 106 -6.11 -2.17 2.97
CA MET A 106 -6.95 -3.34 2.72
C MET A 106 -6.10 -4.60 2.54
N THR A 107 -6.62 -5.73 2.99
CA THR A 107 -6.07 -7.03 2.66
C THR A 107 -6.39 -7.36 1.21
N GLN A 108 -5.39 -7.78 0.44
CA GLN A 108 -5.55 -8.20 -0.95
C GLN A 108 -5.35 -9.71 -1.03
N GLU A 109 -6.45 -10.45 -1.08
CA GLU A 109 -6.47 -11.92 -1.01
C GLU A 109 -6.01 -12.58 -2.32
N GLN A 110 -6.15 -11.88 -3.44
CA GLN A 110 -5.84 -12.39 -4.77
C GLN A 110 -4.89 -11.46 -5.51
N ARG A 111 -4.21 -11.99 -6.52
CA ARG A 111 -3.38 -11.17 -7.43
C ARG A 111 -4.21 -10.13 -8.19
N ASP A 112 -5.43 -10.49 -8.60
CA ASP A 112 -6.37 -9.58 -9.25
C ASP A 112 -7.11 -8.75 -8.20
N PRO A 113 -7.10 -7.41 -8.28
CA PRO A 113 -7.70 -6.54 -7.28
C PRO A 113 -9.19 -6.28 -7.49
N THR A 114 -9.84 -6.88 -8.47
CA THR A 114 -11.23 -6.58 -8.85
C THR A 114 -12.17 -6.60 -7.67
N GLU A 115 -12.10 -7.62 -6.81
CA GLU A 115 -12.95 -7.72 -5.61
C GLU A 115 -12.81 -6.53 -4.65
N ASN A 116 -11.57 -6.06 -4.42
CA ASN A 116 -11.35 -4.88 -3.58
C ASN A 116 -11.78 -3.59 -4.27
N LEU A 117 -11.60 -3.50 -5.60
CA LEU A 117 -12.06 -2.36 -6.39
C LEU A 117 -13.59 -2.25 -6.38
N GLU A 118 -14.29 -3.38 -6.47
CA GLU A 118 -15.76 -3.47 -6.35
C GLU A 118 -16.22 -2.98 -4.97
N LYS A 119 -15.67 -3.52 -3.91
CA LYS A 119 -15.97 -3.11 -2.52
C LYS A 119 -15.77 -1.61 -2.28
N ILE A 120 -14.70 -1.03 -2.84
CA ILE A 120 -14.42 0.40 -2.75
C ILE A 120 -15.45 1.19 -3.55
N HIS A 121 -15.76 0.77 -4.77
CA HIS A 121 -16.73 1.46 -5.63
C HIS A 121 -18.13 1.45 -5.01
N GLU A 122 -18.59 0.32 -4.48
CA GLU A 122 -19.86 0.19 -3.76
C GLU A 122 -19.91 1.08 -2.51
N GLN A 123 -18.82 1.12 -1.74
CA GLN A 123 -18.76 1.93 -0.52
C GLN A 123 -18.75 3.44 -0.81
N PHE A 124 -18.26 3.85 -1.97
CA PHE A 124 -18.06 5.25 -2.35
C PHE A 124 -18.62 5.55 -3.75
N GLU A 125 -19.88 5.21 -3.99
CA GLU A 125 -20.58 5.23 -5.30
C GLU A 125 -20.39 6.52 -6.11
N ASN A 126 -20.22 7.67 -5.45
CA ASN A 126 -20.11 8.98 -6.12
C ASN A 126 -18.66 9.48 -6.25
N ALA A 127 -17.67 8.67 -5.90
CA ALA A 127 -16.26 9.03 -6.00
C ALA A 127 -15.64 8.47 -7.27
N LYS A 128 -14.79 9.25 -7.93
CA LYS A 128 -13.93 8.74 -9.01
C LYS A 128 -12.93 7.75 -8.41
N LEU A 129 -12.78 6.58 -9.01
CA LEU A 129 -11.79 5.59 -8.61
C LEU A 129 -10.57 5.63 -9.54
N ILE A 130 -9.38 5.82 -8.94
CA ILE A 130 -8.09 5.77 -9.61
C ILE A 130 -7.34 4.54 -9.09
N PHE A 131 -6.93 3.66 -10.00
CA PHE A 131 -6.08 2.52 -9.66
C PHE A 131 -4.63 2.80 -9.99
N VAL A 132 -3.75 2.76 -8.98
CA VAL A 132 -2.30 2.97 -9.14
C VAL A 132 -1.56 1.65 -8.97
N ILE A 133 -0.80 1.27 -9.97
CA ILE A 133 -0.02 0.02 -9.98
C ILE A 133 1.35 0.25 -10.62
N GLY A 134 2.37 -0.50 -10.22
CA GLY A 134 3.71 -0.35 -10.76
C GLY A 134 3.78 -0.54 -12.28
N SER A 135 4.62 0.22 -12.95
CA SER A 135 4.78 0.20 -14.42
C SER A 135 5.40 -1.09 -14.98
N ASN A 136 5.88 -1.97 -14.12
CA ASN A 136 6.36 -3.29 -14.49
C ASN A 136 5.24 -4.29 -14.85
N TRP A 137 3.98 -3.95 -14.62
CA TRP A 137 2.83 -4.76 -15.03
C TRP A 137 2.45 -4.49 -16.49
N LYS A 138 2.80 -5.43 -17.39
CA LYS A 138 2.41 -5.35 -18.82
C LYS A 138 0.91 -5.56 -19.04
N LYS A 139 0.32 -6.50 -18.29
CA LYS A 139 -1.13 -6.70 -18.20
C LYS A 139 -1.55 -6.33 -16.79
N VAL A 140 -2.31 -5.25 -16.69
CA VAL A 140 -2.79 -4.73 -15.40
C VAL A 140 -4.00 -5.56 -14.96
N PRO A 141 -3.91 -6.34 -13.86
CA PRO A 141 -5.06 -7.05 -13.33
C PRO A 141 -6.08 -6.03 -12.81
N GLY A 142 -7.39 -6.35 -12.93
CA GLY A 142 -8.47 -5.43 -12.56
C GLY A 142 -8.72 -4.29 -13.57
N ALA A 143 -7.93 -4.20 -14.67
CA ALA A 143 -8.07 -3.10 -15.63
C ALA A 143 -9.40 -3.09 -16.36
N GLN A 144 -10.02 -4.26 -16.55
CA GLN A 144 -11.34 -4.36 -17.19
C GLN A 144 -12.37 -3.66 -16.32
N TYR A 145 -12.44 -3.99 -15.04
CA TYR A 145 -13.40 -3.40 -14.11
C TYR A 145 -13.23 -1.87 -14.02
N ILE A 146 -11.99 -1.38 -13.91
CA ILE A 146 -11.73 0.09 -13.87
C ILE A 146 -12.27 0.79 -15.11
N ARG A 147 -12.13 0.17 -16.30
CA ARG A 147 -12.69 0.74 -17.54
C ARG A 147 -14.23 0.72 -17.56
N GLU A 148 -14.85 -0.35 -17.06
CA GLU A 148 -16.31 -0.48 -16.97
C GLU A 148 -16.94 0.62 -16.11
N ILE A 149 -16.32 0.95 -14.99
CA ILE A 149 -16.77 2.03 -14.09
C ILE A 149 -16.25 3.42 -14.49
N LYS A 150 -15.60 3.56 -15.65
CA LYS A 150 -14.98 4.80 -16.14
C LYS A 150 -13.97 5.39 -15.16
N GLY A 151 -13.30 4.55 -14.40
CA GLY A 151 -12.17 4.91 -13.54
C GLY A 151 -10.88 5.15 -14.34
N GLU A 152 -9.79 5.41 -13.63
CA GLU A 152 -8.50 5.71 -14.24
C GLU A 152 -7.43 4.74 -13.74
N ILE A 153 -6.50 4.34 -14.62
CA ILE A 153 -5.35 3.54 -14.28
C ILE A 153 -4.10 4.38 -14.46
N ILE A 154 -3.30 4.49 -13.41
CA ILE A 154 -2.04 5.24 -13.44
C ILE A 154 -0.90 4.30 -13.08
N GLN A 155 0.12 4.28 -13.93
CA GLN A 155 1.35 3.54 -13.73
C GLN A 155 2.52 4.52 -13.58
N PRO A 156 2.88 4.93 -12.34
CA PRO A 156 4.01 5.81 -12.12
C PRO A 156 5.32 5.22 -12.66
N PRO A 157 6.28 6.05 -13.10
CA PRO A 157 7.56 5.58 -13.58
C PRO A 157 8.26 4.69 -12.54
N PHE A 158 8.83 3.58 -13.00
CA PHE A 158 9.59 2.66 -12.15
C PHE A 158 10.85 3.34 -11.61
N TYR A 159 11.15 3.10 -10.33
CA TYR A 159 12.38 3.60 -9.73
C TYR A 159 13.52 2.58 -9.94
N GLU A 160 14.31 2.78 -10.99
CA GLU A 160 15.32 1.82 -11.47
C GLU A 160 16.48 1.59 -10.49
N ARG A 161 16.84 2.58 -9.67
CA ARG A 161 18.00 2.49 -8.78
C ARG A 161 17.85 1.46 -7.67
N LEU A 162 16.63 1.13 -7.26
CA LEU A 162 16.38 0.24 -6.14
C LEU A 162 15.11 -0.58 -6.38
N SER A 163 15.26 -1.88 -6.46
CA SER A 163 14.19 -2.88 -6.54
C SER A 163 14.48 -4.02 -5.57
N THR A 164 13.47 -4.83 -5.24
CA THR A 164 13.65 -6.04 -4.43
C THR A 164 14.74 -6.93 -5.03
N GLU A 165 14.72 -7.15 -6.34
CA GLU A 165 15.73 -7.94 -7.05
C GLU A 165 17.14 -7.36 -6.91
N ASN A 166 17.30 -6.04 -7.07
CA ASN A 166 18.59 -5.37 -6.90
C ASN A 166 19.11 -5.48 -5.47
N ILE A 167 18.22 -5.42 -4.46
CA ILE A 167 18.59 -5.60 -3.06
C ILE A 167 19.09 -7.02 -2.82
N VAL A 168 18.33 -8.04 -3.24
CA VAL A 168 18.70 -9.45 -3.09
C VAL A 168 20.01 -9.75 -3.78
N ASN A 169 20.19 -9.33 -5.03
CA ASN A 169 21.41 -9.51 -5.79
C ASN A 169 22.63 -8.85 -5.12
N LYS A 170 22.45 -7.66 -4.56
CA LYS A 170 23.52 -6.95 -3.83
C LYS A 170 23.89 -7.68 -2.54
N ILE A 171 22.92 -8.14 -1.76
CA ILE A 171 23.16 -8.93 -0.55
C ILE A 171 23.92 -10.21 -0.89
N PHE A 172 23.46 -10.95 -1.91
CA PHE A 172 24.11 -12.19 -2.34
C PHE A 172 25.57 -11.99 -2.77
N ARG A 173 25.85 -10.93 -3.54
CA ARG A 173 27.24 -10.61 -3.97
C ARG A 173 28.15 -10.29 -2.78
N ILE A 174 27.65 -9.50 -1.82
CA ILE A 174 28.41 -9.15 -0.60
C ILE A 174 28.70 -10.40 0.23
N TYR A 175 27.68 -11.25 0.44
CA TYR A 175 27.83 -12.47 1.23
C TYR A 175 28.82 -13.45 0.59
N LYS A 176 28.68 -13.71 -0.72
CA LYS A 176 29.58 -14.59 -1.50
C LYS A 176 31.05 -14.13 -1.40
N ARG A 177 31.29 -12.81 -1.48
CA ARG A 177 32.64 -12.24 -1.33
C ARG A 177 33.21 -12.52 0.06
N LYS A 178 32.46 -12.28 1.13
CA LYS A 178 32.90 -12.53 2.52
C LYS A 178 33.25 -14.00 2.75
N VAL A 179 32.42 -14.94 2.31
CA VAL A 179 32.68 -16.37 2.43
C VAL A 179 33.95 -16.78 1.70
N ASN A 180 34.24 -16.22 0.51
CA ASN A 180 35.47 -16.50 -0.22
C ASN A 180 36.71 -15.91 0.46
N GLU A 181 36.61 -14.68 1.03
CA GLU A 181 37.69 -14.05 1.78
C GLU A 181 38.03 -14.82 3.09
N GLU A 182 37.02 -15.37 3.77
CA GLU A 182 37.22 -16.21 4.95
C GLU A 182 37.89 -17.55 4.62
N LYS A 183 37.48 -18.19 3.51
CA LYS A 183 38.12 -19.43 3.05
C LYS A 183 39.61 -19.24 2.66
N LEU A 184 39.97 -18.07 2.12
CA LEU A 184 41.36 -17.72 1.78
C LEU A 184 42.23 -17.43 2.99
N LYS A 185 41.64 -17.10 4.15
CA LYS A 185 42.39 -16.86 5.40
C LYS A 185 42.68 -18.14 6.21
N VAL A 186 42.11 -19.26 5.81
CA VAL A 186 42.25 -20.57 6.47
C VAL A 186 43.28 -21.48 5.75
N ILE A 187 43.82 -20.98 4.64
CA ILE A 187 44.95 -21.61 3.88
C ILE A 187 46.21 -20.81 4.21
#